data_b76f8e6975296859a3860377f2660eab
#
_entry.id   b76f8e6975296859a3860377f2660eab
#
_cell.length_a   1.000
_cell.length_b   1.000
_cell.length_c   1.000
_cell.angle_alpha   90.00
_cell.angle_beta   90.00
_cell.angle_gamma   90.00
#
_symmetry.space_group_name_H-M   'P 1'
#
loop_
_entity.id
_entity.type
_entity.pdbx_description
1 polymer ?
#
loop_
_entity_poly.entity_id
_entity_poly.type
_entity_poly.pdbx_seq_one_letter_code
_entity_poly.pdbx_strand_id
1 'polypeptide(L)'
;MAILDFQRPDKVIMISSDDRVGQFEFRPLEPGYGITIGNSLRRILLSSLEGYAITSVKIEGADHEFSSLKGVAEDVTEIILNLKQVRFKRQINAENEHVHISIKGQEKLTAGDLGRFTSSFQVLNP
;
A
#
# COMPACT_ATOMS: atom_id res chain seq x y z
N MET A 1 17.73 -36.91 -31.93
CA MET A 1 16.68 -35.92 -31.63
C MET A 1 17.35 -34.67 -31.04
N ALA A 2 17.23 -33.55 -31.70
CA ALA A 2 17.78 -32.31 -31.16
C ALA A 2 16.95 -31.83 -29.99
N ILE A 3 17.55 -31.69 -28.84
CA ILE A 3 16.92 -31.04 -27.69
C ILE A 3 17.05 -29.54 -27.94
N LEU A 4 15.91 -28.90 -28.15
CA LEU A 4 15.89 -27.45 -28.25
C LEU A 4 16.23 -26.86 -26.87
N ASP A 5 17.32 -26.11 -26.84
CA ASP A 5 17.69 -25.39 -25.63
C ASP A 5 16.64 -24.30 -25.36
N PHE A 6 15.99 -24.45 -24.22
CA PHE A 6 15.04 -23.47 -23.75
C PHE A 6 15.76 -22.18 -23.34
N GLN A 7 15.40 -21.05 -23.96
CA GLN A 7 15.98 -19.77 -23.58
C GLN A 7 15.52 -19.35 -22.20
N ARG A 8 16.48 -19.22 -21.30
CA ARG A 8 16.25 -18.74 -19.95
C ARG A 8 16.58 -17.26 -19.87
N PRO A 9 15.76 -16.47 -19.17
CA PRO A 9 16.13 -15.08 -18.91
C PRO A 9 17.34 -15.02 -18.00
N ASP A 10 18.30 -14.21 -18.37
CA ASP A 10 19.54 -14.01 -17.62
C ASP A 10 19.69 -12.58 -17.10
N LYS A 11 18.86 -11.67 -17.58
CA LYS A 11 18.96 -10.24 -17.26
C LYS A 11 17.60 -9.64 -16.90
N VAL A 12 17.63 -8.85 -15.84
CA VAL A 12 16.58 -7.89 -15.52
C VAL A 12 17.19 -6.50 -15.63
N ILE A 13 16.70 -5.73 -16.57
CA ILE A 13 17.19 -4.38 -16.85
C ILE A 13 16.17 -3.37 -16.35
N MET A 14 16.60 -2.47 -15.49
CA MET A 14 15.79 -1.35 -15.07
C MET A 14 15.87 -0.26 -16.12
N ILE A 15 14.75 0.04 -16.78
CA ILE A 15 14.66 1.10 -17.79
C ILE A 15 14.47 2.44 -17.12
N SER A 16 13.52 2.51 -16.18
CA SER A 16 13.24 3.71 -15.39
C SER A 16 12.64 3.32 -14.05
N SER A 17 12.88 4.12 -13.04
CA SER A 17 12.28 3.94 -11.72
C SER A 17 12.15 5.29 -11.04
N ASP A 18 10.98 5.54 -10.47
CA ASP A 18 10.72 6.64 -9.55
C ASP A 18 10.01 6.09 -8.30
N ASP A 19 9.53 6.98 -7.43
CA ASP A 19 8.90 6.57 -6.16
C ASP A 19 7.57 5.81 -6.35
N ARG A 20 6.98 5.85 -7.54
CA ARG A 20 5.65 5.28 -7.80
C ARG A 20 5.60 4.31 -8.97
N VAL A 21 6.52 4.44 -9.91
CA VAL A 21 6.53 3.66 -11.15
C VAL A 21 7.91 3.10 -11.42
N GLY A 22 7.98 1.81 -11.68
CA GLY A 22 9.18 1.16 -12.15
C GLY A 22 8.91 0.47 -13.49
N GLN A 23 9.83 0.61 -14.43
CA GLN A 23 9.79 -0.08 -15.71
C GLN A 23 11.03 -0.95 -15.86
N PHE A 24 10.80 -2.24 -16.08
CA PHE A 24 11.84 -3.25 -16.16
C PHE A 24 11.70 -4.06 -17.43
N GLU A 25 12.83 -4.52 -17.96
CA GLU A 25 12.88 -5.44 -19.08
C GLU A 25 13.48 -6.77 -18.62
N PHE A 26 12.81 -7.85 -18.94
CA PHE A 26 13.20 -9.21 -18.58
C PHE A 26 13.41 -10.03 -19.83
N ARG A 27 14.67 -10.36 -20.15
CA ARG A 27 15.05 -11.01 -21.40
C ARG A 27 16.29 -11.92 -21.27
N PRO A 28 16.52 -12.84 -22.22
CA PRO A 28 15.60 -13.22 -23.30
C PRO A 28 14.49 -14.14 -22.80
N LEU A 29 13.36 -14.18 -23.52
CA LEU A 29 12.29 -15.12 -23.26
C LEU A 29 11.92 -15.86 -24.54
N GLU A 30 11.54 -17.14 -24.41
CA GLU A 30 10.93 -17.87 -25.51
C GLU A 30 9.63 -17.22 -25.98
N PRO A 31 9.30 -17.27 -27.28
CA PRO A 31 8.05 -16.71 -27.79
C PRO A 31 6.82 -17.24 -27.04
N GLY A 32 5.94 -16.36 -26.63
CA GLY A 32 4.71 -16.68 -25.90
C GLY A 32 4.85 -16.71 -24.38
N TYR A 33 6.07 -16.78 -23.83
CA TYR A 33 6.28 -16.83 -22.37
C TYR A 33 6.15 -15.47 -21.69
N GLY A 34 6.26 -14.38 -22.43
CA GLY A 34 6.13 -13.04 -21.86
C GLY A 34 4.79 -12.80 -21.17
N ILE A 35 3.71 -13.21 -21.80
CA ILE A 35 2.36 -13.10 -21.22
C ILE A 35 2.22 -13.98 -19.97
N THR A 36 2.73 -15.20 -20.03
CA THR A 36 2.66 -16.14 -18.90
C THR A 36 3.43 -15.63 -17.68
N ILE A 37 4.66 -15.19 -17.87
CA ILE A 37 5.49 -14.65 -16.79
C ILE A 37 4.93 -13.34 -16.27
N GLY A 38 4.54 -12.44 -17.16
CA GLY A 38 3.97 -11.15 -16.79
C GLY A 38 2.68 -11.28 -15.99
N ASN A 39 1.80 -12.19 -16.39
CA ASN A 39 0.57 -12.45 -15.66
C ASN A 39 0.83 -13.11 -14.29
N SER A 40 1.79 -14.02 -14.21
CA SER A 40 2.19 -14.64 -12.94
C SER A 40 2.79 -13.62 -11.98
N LEU A 41 3.68 -12.76 -12.45
CA LEU A 41 4.26 -11.67 -11.66
C LEU A 41 3.19 -10.69 -11.17
N ARG A 42 2.26 -10.31 -12.05
CA ARG A 42 1.14 -9.45 -11.68
C ARG A 42 0.33 -10.04 -10.53
N ARG A 43 0.00 -11.32 -10.62
CA ARG A 43 -0.79 -12.01 -9.58
C ARG A 43 -0.05 -12.07 -8.25
N ILE A 44 1.25 -12.36 -8.27
CA ILE A 44 2.08 -12.40 -7.06
C ILE A 44 2.20 -11.00 -6.44
N LEU A 45 2.45 -9.98 -7.24
CA LEU A 45 2.55 -8.61 -6.77
C LEU A 45 1.26 -8.11 -6.11
N LEU A 46 0.10 -8.52 -6.63
CA LEU A 46 -1.19 -8.12 -6.08
C LEU A 46 -1.62 -8.92 -4.84
N SER A 47 -1.17 -10.17 -4.71
CA SER A 47 -1.69 -11.10 -3.69
C SER A 47 -0.70 -11.43 -2.57
N SER A 48 0.60 -11.35 -2.82
CA SER A 48 1.60 -11.99 -1.95
C SER A 48 2.66 -11.05 -1.41
N LEU A 49 2.73 -9.82 -1.87
CA LEU A 49 3.64 -8.83 -1.29
C LEU A 49 3.01 -8.21 -0.05
N GLU A 50 3.79 -8.19 1.01
CA GLU A 50 3.40 -7.54 2.25
C GLU A 50 3.47 -6.02 2.13
N GLY A 51 2.50 -5.37 2.74
CA GLY A 51 2.44 -3.91 2.83
C GLY A 51 1.80 -3.50 4.15
N TYR A 52 1.83 -2.22 4.43
CA TYR A 52 1.29 -1.66 5.66
C TYR A 52 0.13 -0.73 5.35
N ALA A 53 -1.00 -1.04 5.92
CA ALA A 53 -2.24 -0.27 5.80
C ALA A 53 -3.02 -0.34 7.11
N ILE A 54 -3.96 0.56 7.28
CA ILE A 54 -4.86 0.54 8.43
C ILE A 54 -5.82 -0.64 8.27
N THR A 55 -5.86 -1.52 9.26
CA THR A 55 -6.73 -2.71 9.27
C THR A 55 -7.98 -2.52 10.12
N SER A 56 -7.89 -1.71 11.17
CA SER A 56 -9.00 -1.43 12.07
C SER A 56 -8.89 -0.03 12.62
N VAL A 57 -10.03 0.54 12.95
CA VAL A 57 -10.13 1.87 13.55
C VAL A 57 -11.20 1.85 14.64
N LYS A 58 -10.92 2.55 15.71
CA LYS A 58 -11.90 2.84 16.76
C LYS A 58 -12.00 4.35 16.89
N ILE A 59 -13.21 4.87 16.72
CA ILE A 59 -13.49 6.29 16.80
C ILE A 59 -14.39 6.53 18.01
N GLU A 60 -13.97 7.41 18.90
CA GLU A 60 -14.77 7.79 20.05
C GLU A 60 -16.05 8.51 19.60
N GLY A 61 -17.19 8.07 20.13
CA GLY A 61 -18.51 8.59 19.76
C GLY A 61 -19.17 7.90 18.57
N ALA A 62 -18.50 6.96 17.93
CA ALA A 62 -19.05 6.13 16.85
C ALA A 62 -19.31 4.72 17.34
N ASP A 63 -20.55 4.26 17.26
CA ASP A 63 -20.96 2.91 17.67
C ASP A 63 -20.76 1.88 16.56
N HIS A 64 -20.85 2.30 15.30
CA HIS A 64 -20.70 1.45 14.13
C HIS A 64 -20.30 2.29 12.90
N GLU A 65 -19.99 1.61 11.79
CA GLU A 65 -19.52 2.23 10.55
C GLU A 65 -20.51 3.18 9.87
N PHE A 66 -21.77 3.10 10.21
CA PHE A 66 -22.81 3.99 9.66
C PHE A 66 -23.17 5.16 10.58
N SER A 67 -22.44 5.33 11.67
CA SER A 67 -22.63 6.45 12.59
C SER A 67 -22.17 7.77 11.98
N SER A 68 -22.72 8.86 12.47
CA SER A 68 -22.22 10.20 12.23
C SER A 68 -21.56 10.75 13.50
N LEU A 69 -20.62 11.66 13.33
CA LEU A 69 -19.90 12.29 14.42
C LEU A 69 -20.29 13.76 14.53
N LYS A 70 -20.55 14.19 15.74
CA LYS A 70 -20.84 15.61 16.00
C LYS A 70 -19.61 16.47 15.71
N GLY A 71 -19.80 17.49 14.88
CA GLY A 71 -18.72 18.41 14.52
C GLY A 71 -17.81 17.92 13.38
N VAL A 72 -18.12 16.80 12.75
CA VAL A 72 -17.42 16.26 11.59
C VAL A 72 -18.37 16.23 10.40
N ALA A 73 -17.93 16.77 9.26
CA ALA A 73 -18.75 16.83 8.04
C ALA A 73 -18.98 15.46 7.42
N GLU A 74 -17.94 14.62 7.40
CA GLU A 74 -18.00 13.27 6.89
C GLU A 74 -18.63 12.32 7.90
N ASP A 75 -19.38 11.33 7.42
CA ASP A 75 -19.81 10.22 8.24
C ASP A 75 -18.67 9.21 8.47
N VAL A 76 -18.88 8.25 9.38
CA VAL A 76 -17.84 7.25 9.70
C VAL A 76 -17.49 6.40 8.49
N THR A 77 -18.43 6.10 7.61
CA THR A 77 -18.17 5.35 6.37
C THR A 77 -17.21 6.09 5.46
N GLU A 78 -17.40 7.39 5.27
CA GLU A 78 -16.49 8.22 4.47
C GLU A 78 -15.09 8.29 5.09
N ILE A 79 -15.01 8.44 6.41
CA ILE A 79 -13.74 8.43 7.14
C ILE A 79 -13.02 7.10 6.93
N ILE A 80 -13.70 5.97 7.04
CA ILE A 80 -13.12 4.64 6.83
C ILE A 80 -12.62 4.49 5.39
N LEU A 81 -13.38 4.94 4.39
CA LEU A 81 -12.98 4.89 3.00
C LEU A 81 -11.71 5.72 2.74
N ASN A 82 -11.62 6.88 3.35
CA ASN A 82 -10.42 7.71 3.26
C ASN A 82 -9.21 7.05 3.94
N LEU A 83 -9.41 6.49 5.13
CA LEU A 83 -8.34 5.78 5.85
C LEU A 83 -7.82 4.56 5.10
N LYS A 84 -8.67 3.85 4.37
CA LYS A 84 -8.26 2.72 3.52
C LYS A 84 -7.29 3.10 2.40
N GLN A 85 -7.27 4.34 2.00
CA GLN A 85 -6.36 4.83 0.95
C GLN A 85 -4.96 5.15 1.46
N VAL A 86 -4.80 5.31 2.77
CA VAL A 86 -3.51 5.66 3.37
C VAL A 86 -2.54 4.48 3.31
N ARG A 87 -1.32 4.74 2.87
CA ARG A 87 -0.25 3.74 2.78
C ARG A 87 0.91 4.14 3.66
N PHE A 88 1.52 3.13 4.29
CA PHE A 88 2.60 3.31 5.24
C PHE A 88 3.84 2.53 4.84
N LYS A 89 4.99 3.07 5.26
CA LYS A 89 6.26 2.37 5.26
C LYS A 89 6.72 2.20 6.70
N ARG A 90 7.09 0.97 7.05
CA ARG A 90 7.62 0.70 8.40
C ARG A 90 9.03 1.27 8.54
N GLN A 91 9.27 2.01 9.60
CA GLN A 91 10.57 2.59 9.93
C GLN A 91 11.27 1.86 11.07
N ILE A 92 10.51 1.43 12.06
CA ILE A 92 11.02 0.77 13.27
C ILE A 92 10.27 -0.54 13.46
N ASN A 93 10.99 -1.59 13.83
CA ASN A 93 10.39 -2.87 14.18
C ASN A 93 9.81 -2.79 15.60
N ALA A 94 8.57 -2.34 15.71
CA ALA A 94 7.84 -2.22 16.96
C ALA A 94 6.82 -3.35 17.10
N GLU A 95 6.67 -3.88 18.31
CA GLU A 95 5.69 -4.93 18.62
C GLU A 95 4.26 -4.40 18.64
N ASN A 96 4.08 -3.13 18.95
CA ASN A 96 2.77 -2.51 19.05
C ASN A 96 2.45 -1.70 17.79
N GLU A 97 1.44 -2.13 17.07
CA GLU A 97 0.97 -1.52 15.81
C GLU A 97 -0.23 -0.59 16.01
N HIS A 98 -0.57 -0.26 17.24
CA HIS A 98 -1.65 0.66 17.55
C HIS A 98 -1.15 2.10 17.63
N VAL A 99 -1.83 3.00 16.94
CA VAL A 99 -1.56 4.43 16.97
C VAL A 99 -2.78 5.13 17.56
N HIS A 100 -2.56 5.90 18.61
CA HIS A 100 -3.59 6.68 19.27
C HIS A 100 -3.50 8.13 18.83
N ILE A 101 -4.60 8.66 18.29
CA ILE A 101 -4.65 10.01 17.71
C ILE A 101 -5.72 10.81 18.41
N SER A 102 -5.35 12.00 18.89
CA SER A 102 -6.28 12.98 19.45
C SER A 102 -6.05 14.33 18.78
N ILE A 103 -7.07 14.83 18.11
CA ILE A 103 -6.99 16.06 17.34
C ILE A 103 -8.09 17.01 17.80
N LYS A 104 -7.73 18.27 18.02
CA LYS A 104 -8.65 19.33 18.40
C LYS A 104 -8.37 20.58 17.57
N GLY A 105 -9.43 21.26 17.17
CA GLY A 105 -9.37 22.60 16.59
C GLY A 105 -8.79 22.68 15.17
N GLN A 106 -8.73 21.58 14.43
CA GLN A 106 -8.34 21.56 13.03
C GLN A 106 -9.57 21.50 12.13
N GLU A 107 -9.57 22.31 11.08
CA GLU A 107 -10.63 22.28 10.07
C GLU A 107 -10.53 21.05 9.15
N LYS A 108 -9.32 20.56 8.93
CA LYS A 108 -9.04 19.43 8.04
C LYS A 108 -7.95 18.55 8.62
N LEU A 109 -8.19 17.25 8.56
CA LEU A 109 -7.22 16.22 8.88
C LEU A 109 -6.69 15.58 7.59
N THR A 110 -5.39 15.55 7.42
CA THR A 110 -4.73 14.89 6.30
C THR A 110 -4.05 13.60 6.74
N ALA A 111 -3.74 12.73 5.79
CA ALA A 111 -2.96 11.52 6.07
C ALA A 111 -1.56 11.85 6.63
N GLY A 112 -0.97 12.97 6.21
CA GLY A 112 0.30 13.46 6.75
C GLY A 112 0.25 13.79 8.24
N ASP A 113 -0.90 14.22 8.74
CA ASP A 113 -1.09 14.47 10.17
C ASP A 113 -1.00 13.20 11.02
N LEU A 114 -1.37 12.05 10.45
CA LEU A 114 -1.23 10.75 11.12
C LEU A 114 0.23 10.43 11.45
N GLY A 115 1.15 10.84 10.59
CA GLY A 115 2.59 10.65 10.79
C GLY A 115 3.16 11.33 12.03
N ARG A 116 2.48 12.34 12.56
CA ARG A 116 2.91 13.04 13.78
C ARG A 116 2.68 12.22 15.05
N PHE A 117 1.79 11.25 15.00
CA PHE A 117 1.39 10.42 16.16
C PHE A 117 2.11 9.07 16.22
N THR A 118 2.94 8.76 15.23
CA THR A 118 3.71 7.53 15.20
C THR A 118 5.11 7.78 14.66
N SER A 119 6.11 7.18 15.31
CA SER A 119 7.48 7.12 14.82
C SER A 119 7.81 5.81 14.11
N SER A 120 6.93 4.81 14.23
CA SER A 120 7.13 3.47 13.67
C SER A 120 6.80 3.39 12.18
N PHE A 121 5.97 4.29 11.70
CA PHE A 121 5.50 4.29 10.33
C PHE A 121 5.64 5.67 9.69
N GLN A 122 5.99 5.68 8.42
CA GLN A 122 5.97 6.86 7.57
C GLN A 122 4.77 6.77 6.63
N VAL A 123 4.01 7.87 6.54
CA VAL A 123 2.92 7.98 5.56
C VAL A 123 3.51 8.23 4.18
N LEU A 124 3.14 7.40 3.20
CA LEU A 124 3.65 7.51 1.84
C LEU A 124 2.83 8.45 0.96
N ASN A 125 1.56 8.66 1.29
CA ASN A 125 0.62 9.52 0.57
C ASN A 125 -0.06 10.52 1.53
N PRO A 126 0.65 11.55 1.99
CA PRO A 126 0.19 12.50 2.99
C PRO A 126 -1.00 13.37 2.53
#